data_5bd53697cea62b893640f3c4da662cb2
#
_entry.id   5bd53697cea62b893640f3c4da662cb2
#
_cell.length_a   1.000
_cell.length_b   1.000
_cell.length_c   1.000
_cell.angle_alpha   90.00
_cell.angle_beta   90.00
_cell.angle_gamma   90.00
#
_symmetry.space_group_name_H-M   'P 1'
#
loop_
_entity.id
_entity.type
_entity.pdbx_description
1 polymer ?
#
loop_
_entity_poly.entity_id
_entity_poly.type
_entity_poly.pdbx_seq_one_letter_code
_entity_poly.pdbx_strand_id
1 'polypeptide(L)'
;KKTFFNKIEFFNDYGVDIGILIDMYLMKARVKEINIGYIENKSKPWEALGKMSGEVSRAIISKAQRQHNNELTQESVNTMEAIQREMNNVLRENLSTYQKMIVLDMDDTILINRFINKSAEAFGFKAKLDELRFNEKDPIILTKRIGLLLKNKTMDDLLNVISNMEMAENIKEVVQSYKQKRYLVGIISHSYTLITNYVKQQIGADFSVAHQLEFFDGKATGEVSLPSYFFGSPESICGHSFCKTNAMQYICEKYNVSMKNCIAVGDSKDDRCMLTYAGKGVAFCTTD
;
A
#
# COMPACT_ATOMS: atom_id res chain seq x y z
N LYS A 1 26.74 14.74 -23.72
CA LYS A 1 26.27 13.61 -22.90
C LYS A 1 27.31 13.03 -21.93
N LYS A 2 28.60 12.95 -22.30
CA LYS A 2 29.69 12.50 -21.39
C LYS A 2 30.03 13.52 -20.27
N THR A 3 29.72 14.78 -20.45
CA THR A 3 30.06 15.88 -19.53
C THR A 3 29.30 15.87 -18.20
N PHE A 4 28.13 15.25 -18.14
CA PHE A 4 27.36 15.16 -16.90
C PHE A 4 27.92 14.10 -15.94
N PHE A 5 28.33 12.95 -16.43
CA PHE A 5 28.84 11.84 -15.59
C PHE A 5 30.06 12.22 -14.76
N ASN A 6 30.94 13.08 -15.28
CA ASN A 6 32.13 13.53 -14.57
C ASN A 6 31.82 14.52 -13.42
N LYS A 7 30.58 14.99 -13.31
CA LYS A 7 30.12 15.93 -12.29
C LYS A 7 29.18 15.29 -11.26
N ILE A 8 28.77 14.04 -11.48
CA ILE A 8 27.92 13.29 -10.59
C ILE A 8 28.80 12.60 -9.55
N GLU A 9 28.43 12.75 -8.28
CA GLU A 9 29.02 11.97 -7.22
C GLU A 9 28.12 10.78 -6.92
N PHE A 10 28.69 9.59 -7.05
CA PHE A 10 28.00 8.33 -6.82
C PHE A 10 28.14 7.91 -5.35
N PHE A 11 27.03 7.62 -4.69
CA PHE A 11 27.01 6.94 -3.43
C PHE A 11 27.14 5.42 -3.65
N ASN A 12 27.78 4.71 -2.71
CA ASN A 12 27.98 3.25 -2.80
C ASN A 12 26.82 2.44 -2.19
N ASP A 13 25.71 3.10 -1.88
CA ASP A 13 24.58 2.55 -1.12
C ASP A 13 23.23 2.97 -1.74
N TYR A 14 22.15 2.81 -0.99
CA TYR A 14 20.79 3.19 -1.42
C TYR A 14 20.60 4.70 -1.67
N GLY A 15 21.56 5.52 -1.31
CA GLY A 15 21.55 6.95 -1.65
C GLY A 15 21.92 7.26 -3.10
N VAL A 16 22.37 6.27 -3.89
CA VAL A 16 22.87 6.50 -5.25
C VAL A 16 21.80 7.10 -6.17
N ASP A 17 20.60 6.57 -6.17
CA ASP A 17 19.54 7.02 -7.08
C ASP A 17 19.11 8.46 -6.79
N ILE A 18 18.89 8.78 -5.51
CA ILE A 18 18.48 10.12 -5.10
C ILE A 18 19.66 11.12 -5.28
N GLY A 19 20.88 10.69 -5.04
CA GLY A 19 22.06 11.50 -5.25
C GLY A 19 22.23 11.91 -6.71
N ILE A 20 22.04 10.99 -7.66
CA ILE A 20 22.07 11.26 -9.08
C ILE A 20 20.96 12.24 -9.48
N LEU A 21 19.73 12.03 -9.00
CA LEU A 21 18.58 12.91 -9.30
C LEU A 21 18.82 14.33 -8.81
N ILE A 22 19.38 14.52 -7.61
CA ILE A 22 19.71 15.84 -7.07
C ILE A 22 20.77 16.52 -7.94
N ASP A 23 21.87 15.83 -8.29
CA ASP A 23 22.91 16.39 -9.14
C ASP A 23 22.37 16.78 -10.51
N MET A 24 21.55 15.93 -11.13
CA MET A 24 20.91 16.22 -12.42
C MET A 24 19.99 17.46 -12.32
N TYR A 25 19.22 17.57 -11.25
CA TYR A 25 18.36 18.73 -11.00
C TYR A 25 19.18 20.02 -10.85
N LEU A 26 20.25 20.00 -10.03
CA LEU A 26 21.13 21.14 -9.83
C LEU A 26 21.86 21.58 -11.10
N MET A 27 22.19 20.63 -11.97
CA MET A 27 22.78 20.91 -13.29
C MET A 27 21.74 21.34 -14.34
N LYS A 28 20.46 21.49 -13.95
CA LYS A 28 19.34 21.81 -14.86
C LYS A 28 19.25 20.84 -16.04
N ALA A 29 19.55 19.57 -15.81
CA ALA A 29 19.42 18.53 -16.82
C ALA A 29 17.95 18.30 -17.16
N ARG A 30 17.66 18.06 -18.43
CA ARG A 30 16.32 17.65 -18.85
C ARG A 30 16.10 16.19 -18.50
N VAL A 31 15.25 15.93 -17.52
CA VAL A 31 14.85 14.59 -17.10
C VAL A 31 13.61 14.20 -17.90
N LYS A 32 13.57 12.97 -18.40
CA LYS A 32 12.41 12.38 -19.08
C LYS A 32 12.07 11.09 -18.36
N GLU A 33 10.84 11.00 -17.92
CA GLU A 33 10.29 9.75 -17.40
C GLU A 33 9.94 8.82 -18.56
N ILE A 34 10.32 7.56 -18.42
CA ILE A 34 9.99 6.50 -19.38
C ILE A 34 9.37 5.37 -18.58
N ASN A 35 8.16 4.99 -18.95
CA ASN A 35 7.55 3.80 -18.37
C ASN A 35 8.29 2.56 -18.89
N ILE A 36 8.99 1.86 -18.00
CA ILE A 36 9.72 0.62 -18.29
C ILE A 36 8.93 -0.62 -17.91
N GLY A 37 7.64 -0.47 -17.58
CA GLY A 37 6.79 -1.56 -17.10
C GLY A 37 6.98 -1.83 -15.60
N TYR A 38 6.39 -2.92 -15.14
CA TYR A 38 6.45 -3.34 -13.74
C TYR A 38 7.78 -4.07 -13.48
N ILE A 39 8.50 -3.58 -12.46
CA ILE A 39 9.66 -4.29 -11.90
C ILE A 39 9.23 -4.81 -10.54
N GLU A 40 9.20 -6.13 -10.39
CA GLU A 40 8.93 -6.76 -9.11
C GLU A 40 10.11 -6.55 -8.16
N ASN A 41 9.93 -5.70 -7.18
CA ASN A 41 10.89 -5.55 -6.09
C ASN A 41 10.53 -6.54 -4.97
N LYS A 42 11.45 -7.45 -4.64
CA LYS A 42 11.33 -8.28 -3.44
C LYS A 42 11.23 -7.36 -2.23
N SER A 43 10.19 -7.55 -1.41
CA SER A 43 10.05 -6.78 -0.16
C SER A 43 11.28 -7.01 0.72
N LYS A 44 11.82 -5.92 1.26
CA LYS A 44 12.98 -5.99 2.16
C LYS A 44 12.50 -6.04 3.61
N PRO A 45 13.22 -6.75 4.48
CA PRO A 45 12.93 -6.71 5.92
C PRO A 45 13.08 -5.29 6.47
N TRP A 46 12.40 -4.98 7.56
CA TRP A 46 12.35 -3.64 8.15
C TRP A 46 13.73 -3.07 8.50
N GLU A 47 14.66 -3.93 8.93
CA GLU A 47 16.04 -3.55 9.21
C GLU A 47 16.74 -2.99 7.97
N ALA A 48 16.47 -3.60 6.81
CA ALA A 48 17.01 -3.13 5.54
C ALA A 48 16.37 -1.80 5.09
N LEU A 49 15.07 -1.59 5.39
CA LEU A 49 14.38 -0.33 5.11
C LEU A 49 14.88 0.81 6.01
N GLY A 50 15.15 0.54 7.28
CA GLY A 50 15.77 1.52 8.20
C GLY A 50 17.17 1.95 7.72
N LYS A 51 18.01 0.99 7.32
CA LYS A 51 19.31 1.27 6.72
C LYS A 51 19.17 2.09 5.43
N MET A 52 18.27 1.67 4.53
CA MET A 52 18.01 2.36 3.27
C MET A 52 17.54 3.80 3.48
N SER A 53 16.61 4.04 4.40
CA SER A 53 16.13 5.38 4.75
C SER A 53 17.27 6.30 5.21
N GLY A 54 18.18 5.78 6.02
CA GLY A 54 19.34 6.54 6.48
C GLY A 54 20.36 6.86 5.39
N GLU A 55 20.61 5.91 4.52
CA GLU A 55 21.52 6.12 3.40
C GLU A 55 20.97 7.15 2.41
N VAL A 56 19.65 7.09 2.13
CA VAL A 56 18.95 8.10 1.33
C VAL A 56 18.99 9.48 2.01
N SER A 57 18.69 9.56 3.31
CA SER A 57 18.72 10.81 4.06
C SER A 57 20.12 11.42 4.10
N ARG A 58 21.16 10.60 4.27
CA ARG A 58 22.56 11.03 4.20
C ARG A 58 22.89 11.64 2.84
N ALA A 59 22.47 11.00 1.75
CA ALA A 59 22.70 11.49 0.40
C ALA A 59 22.04 12.88 0.20
N ILE A 60 20.79 13.04 0.61
CA ILE A 60 20.05 14.32 0.52
C ILE A 60 20.77 15.42 1.30
N ILE A 61 21.13 15.16 2.56
CA ILE A 61 21.77 16.17 3.43
C ILE A 61 23.15 16.52 2.92
N SER A 62 23.97 15.53 2.52
CA SER A 62 25.30 15.77 1.94
C SER A 62 25.22 16.69 0.72
N LYS A 63 24.25 16.47 -0.17
CA LYS A 63 24.04 17.31 -1.36
C LYS A 63 23.54 18.70 -1.00
N ALA A 64 22.58 18.83 -0.06
CA ALA A 64 22.03 20.11 0.39
C ALA A 64 23.13 20.98 1.05
N GLN A 65 24.01 20.39 1.83
CA GLN A 65 25.08 21.12 2.51
C GLN A 65 26.16 21.63 1.57
N ARG A 66 26.52 20.88 0.52
CA ARG A 66 27.41 21.36 -0.53
C ARG A 66 26.86 22.59 -1.27
N GLN A 67 25.55 22.65 -1.43
CA GLN A 67 24.91 23.79 -2.05
C GLN A 67 25.02 25.06 -1.20
N HIS A 68 25.14 24.91 0.12
CA HIS A 68 25.22 26.02 1.08
C HIS A 68 26.61 26.26 1.65
N ASN A 69 27.67 25.63 1.10
CA ASN A 69 29.05 25.71 1.59
C ASN A 69 29.25 25.34 3.08
N ASN A 70 28.35 24.56 3.66
CA ASN A 70 28.44 24.05 5.03
C ASN A 70 28.93 22.60 5.02
N GLU A 71 30.07 22.31 5.60
CA GLU A 71 30.54 20.95 5.82
C GLU A 71 29.73 20.28 6.95
N LEU A 72 29.41 18.99 6.77
CA LEU A 72 28.88 18.16 7.85
C LEU A 72 29.97 18.07 8.95
N THR A 73 29.67 18.56 10.13
CA THR A 73 30.52 18.31 11.27
C THR A 73 30.40 16.85 11.70
N GLN A 74 31.43 16.26 12.28
CA GLN A 74 31.39 14.91 12.84
C GLN A 74 30.25 14.75 13.85
N GLU A 75 29.89 15.83 14.54
CA GLU A 75 28.81 15.91 15.49
C GLU A 75 27.43 15.75 14.81
N SER A 76 27.24 16.34 13.62
CA SER A 76 26.01 16.19 12.84
C SER A 76 25.83 14.75 12.34
N VAL A 77 26.89 14.08 11.92
CA VAL A 77 26.89 12.67 11.51
C VAL A 77 26.54 11.78 12.70
N ASN A 78 27.19 12.00 13.85
CA ASN A 78 26.94 11.23 15.07
C ASN A 78 25.50 11.40 15.57
N THR A 79 24.93 12.60 15.48
CA THR A 79 23.55 12.90 15.85
C THR A 79 22.56 12.17 14.93
N MET A 80 22.81 12.15 13.62
CA MET A 80 21.99 11.41 12.67
C MET A 80 22.03 9.91 12.91
N GLU A 81 23.20 9.34 13.17
CA GLU A 81 23.32 7.91 13.50
C GLU A 81 22.61 7.57 14.82
N ALA A 82 22.65 8.46 15.80
CA ALA A 82 21.92 8.29 17.06
C ALA A 82 20.41 8.32 16.83
N ILE A 83 19.89 9.30 16.09
CA ILE A 83 18.46 9.40 15.72
C ILE A 83 18.02 8.14 14.95
N GLN A 84 18.84 7.65 14.02
CA GLN A 84 18.57 6.45 13.25
C GLN A 84 18.50 5.19 14.12
N ARG A 85 19.43 5.05 15.09
CA ARG A 85 19.41 3.92 16.04
C ARG A 85 18.16 3.98 16.90
N GLU A 86 17.78 5.15 17.37
CA GLU A 86 16.60 5.35 18.21
C GLU A 86 15.29 5.09 17.43
N MET A 87 15.17 5.59 16.21
CA MET A 87 14.06 5.26 15.32
C MET A 87 13.96 3.76 15.05
N ASN A 88 15.09 3.10 14.77
CA ASN A 88 15.11 1.64 14.54
C ASN A 88 14.73 0.87 15.82
N ASN A 89 15.14 1.32 17.00
CA ASN A 89 14.77 0.70 18.26
C ASN A 89 13.29 0.90 18.56
N VAL A 90 12.76 2.11 18.39
CA VAL A 90 11.32 2.40 18.55
C VAL A 90 10.47 1.61 17.55
N LEU A 91 10.92 1.48 16.30
CA LEU A 91 10.25 0.65 15.30
C LEU A 91 10.29 -0.83 15.69
N ARG A 92 11.43 -1.36 16.16
CA ARG A 92 11.55 -2.75 16.61
C ARG A 92 10.70 -3.02 17.84
N GLU A 93 10.71 -2.14 18.84
CA GLU A 93 9.89 -2.28 20.05
C GLU A 93 8.41 -2.21 19.73
N ASN A 94 7.99 -1.31 18.84
CA ASN A 94 6.59 -1.21 18.42
C ASN A 94 6.14 -2.42 17.57
N LEU A 95 7.00 -2.96 16.70
CA LEU A 95 6.68 -4.12 15.86
C LEU A 95 6.73 -5.44 16.64
N SER A 96 7.63 -5.58 17.62
CA SER A 96 7.68 -6.78 18.48
C SER A 96 6.52 -6.87 19.48
N THR A 97 5.76 -5.79 19.67
CA THR A 97 4.63 -5.74 20.61
C THR A 97 3.31 -6.26 20.03
N TYR A 98 3.17 -6.35 18.71
CA TYR A 98 1.93 -6.84 18.10
C TYR A 98 2.00 -8.35 17.89
N GLN A 99 1.35 -9.10 18.77
CA GLN A 99 1.18 -10.56 18.64
C GLN A 99 -0.17 -10.95 18.01
N LYS A 100 -1.03 -9.97 17.75
CA LYS A 100 -2.41 -10.15 17.30
C LYS A 100 -2.72 -9.17 16.18
N MET A 101 -3.55 -9.61 15.25
CA MET A 101 -3.96 -8.79 14.11
C MET A 101 -5.47 -8.88 13.91
N ILE A 102 -6.09 -7.80 13.47
CA ILE A 102 -7.42 -7.84 12.87
C ILE A 102 -7.35 -7.28 11.46
N VAL A 103 -7.90 -8.03 10.54
CA VAL A 103 -7.98 -7.70 9.12
C VAL A 103 -9.43 -7.52 8.75
N LEU A 104 -9.75 -6.40 8.15
CA LEU A 104 -11.09 -6.04 7.72
C LEU A 104 -11.12 -5.99 6.17
N ASP A 105 -12.15 -6.57 5.55
CA ASP A 105 -12.49 -6.16 4.19
C ASP A 105 -13.02 -4.72 4.20
N MET A 106 -13.05 -4.09 3.03
CA MET A 106 -13.48 -2.69 2.92
C MET A 106 -14.90 -2.55 2.38
N ASP A 107 -15.14 -3.05 1.18
CA ASP A 107 -16.42 -2.90 0.48
C ASP A 107 -17.50 -3.79 1.14
N ASP A 108 -18.67 -3.25 1.41
CA ASP A 108 -19.78 -3.92 2.12
C ASP A 108 -19.44 -4.40 3.56
N THR A 109 -18.23 -4.08 4.08
CA THR A 109 -17.79 -4.39 5.44
C THR A 109 -17.50 -3.12 6.25
N ILE A 110 -16.51 -2.31 5.85
CA ILE A 110 -16.24 -0.99 6.43
C ILE A 110 -17.12 0.07 5.77
N LEU A 111 -17.28 -0.02 4.45
CA LEU A 111 -18.15 0.85 3.66
C LEU A 111 -19.52 0.22 3.50
N ILE A 112 -20.57 1.02 3.63
CA ILE A 112 -21.93 0.63 3.22
C ILE A 112 -22.02 0.79 1.70
N ASN A 113 -21.92 -0.29 0.96
CA ASN A 113 -21.77 -0.41 -0.49
C ASN A 113 -20.32 -0.48 -0.99
N ARG A 114 -20.18 -0.95 -2.22
CA ARG A 114 -18.90 -1.08 -2.91
C ARG A 114 -18.51 0.24 -3.58
N PHE A 115 -17.25 0.65 -3.38
CA PHE A 115 -16.72 1.86 -4.00
C PHE A 115 -16.95 1.90 -5.52
N ILE A 116 -16.73 0.77 -6.22
CA ILE A 116 -16.91 0.74 -7.68
C ILE A 116 -18.37 0.91 -8.11
N ASN A 117 -19.34 0.47 -7.31
CA ASN A 117 -20.75 0.67 -7.58
C ASN A 117 -21.12 2.16 -7.48
N LYS A 118 -20.63 2.83 -6.43
CA LYS A 118 -20.83 4.28 -6.25
C LYS A 118 -20.13 5.10 -7.33
N SER A 119 -18.94 4.67 -7.74
CA SER A 119 -18.26 5.27 -8.90
C SER A 119 -19.05 5.08 -10.19
N ALA A 120 -19.65 3.90 -10.38
CA ALA A 120 -20.45 3.60 -11.56
C ALA A 120 -21.73 4.45 -11.63
N GLU A 121 -22.36 4.72 -10.49
CA GLU A 121 -23.48 5.67 -10.35
C GLU A 121 -23.03 7.11 -10.67
N ALA A 122 -21.96 7.57 -10.02
CA ALA A 122 -21.46 8.93 -10.16
C ALA A 122 -20.96 9.26 -11.57
N PHE A 123 -20.36 8.28 -12.25
CA PHE A 123 -19.75 8.49 -13.56
C PHE A 123 -20.53 7.88 -14.73
N GLY A 124 -21.71 7.28 -14.47
CA GLY A 124 -22.63 6.82 -15.51
C GLY A 124 -22.22 5.55 -16.25
N PHE A 125 -21.42 4.66 -15.64
CA PHE A 125 -21.01 3.40 -16.29
C PHE A 125 -21.62 2.13 -15.67
N LYS A 126 -22.73 2.25 -14.91
CA LYS A 126 -23.36 1.13 -14.20
C LYS A 126 -23.69 -0.06 -15.12
N ALA A 127 -24.31 0.19 -16.27
CA ALA A 127 -24.67 -0.87 -17.22
C ALA A 127 -23.43 -1.65 -17.73
N LYS A 128 -22.31 -0.94 -18.00
CA LYS A 128 -21.05 -1.57 -18.42
C LYS A 128 -20.41 -2.40 -17.30
N LEU A 129 -20.50 -1.94 -16.06
CA LEU A 129 -20.01 -2.69 -14.90
C LEU A 129 -20.78 -3.99 -14.71
N ASP A 130 -22.11 -3.93 -14.81
CA ASP A 130 -22.98 -5.10 -14.66
C ASP A 130 -22.75 -6.11 -15.81
N GLU A 131 -22.58 -5.64 -17.04
CA GLU A 131 -22.21 -6.46 -18.20
C GLU A 131 -20.87 -7.17 -18.01
N LEU A 132 -19.85 -6.45 -17.52
CA LEU A 132 -18.54 -7.02 -17.23
C LEU A 132 -18.61 -8.13 -16.18
N ARG A 133 -19.34 -7.91 -15.09
CA ARG A 133 -19.50 -8.91 -14.02
C ARG A 133 -20.25 -10.15 -14.49
N PHE A 134 -21.18 -9.98 -15.41
CA PHE A 134 -21.93 -11.11 -15.97
C PHE A 134 -21.07 -11.96 -16.90
N ASN A 135 -20.29 -11.32 -17.78
CA ASN A 135 -19.53 -11.97 -18.85
C ASN A 135 -18.16 -12.49 -18.40
N GLU A 136 -17.48 -11.81 -17.45
CA GLU A 136 -16.13 -12.15 -17.03
C GLU A 136 -16.14 -12.94 -15.72
N LYS A 137 -15.57 -14.14 -15.74
CA LYS A 137 -15.48 -15.02 -14.56
C LYS A 137 -14.07 -15.08 -13.95
N ASP A 138 -13.06 -14.70 -14.72
CA ASP A 138 -11.70 -14.61 -14.20
C ASP A 138 -11.56 -13.34 -13.34
N PRO A 139 -11.27 -13.47 -12.03
CA PRO A 139 -11.21 -12.33 -11.12
C PRO A 139 -10.07 -11.35 -11.47
N ILE A 140 -8.98 -11.84 -12.05
CA ILE A 140 -7.83 -11.02 -12.44
C ILE A 140 -8.21 -10.16 -13.65
N ILE A 141 -8.81 -10.79 -14.67
CA ILE A 141 -9.26 -10.10 -15.87
C ILE A 141 -10.37 -9.12 -15.53
N LEU A 142 -11.33 -9.54 -14.71
CA LEU A 142 -12.42 -8.68 -14.23
C LEU A 142 -11.90 -7.43 -13.53
N THR A 143 -10.96 -7.59 -12.60
CA THR A 143 -10.35 -6.46 -11.86
C THR A 143 -9.69 -5.47 -12.82
N LYS A 144 -8.93 -5.95 -13.80
CA LYS A 144 -8.29 -5.08 -14.80
C LYS A 144 -9.30 -4.38 -15.70
N ARG A 145 -10.33 -5.08 -16.16
CA ARG A 145 -11.41 -4.49 -16.98
C ARG A 145 -12.24 -3.46 -16.22
N ILE A 146 -12.48 -3.67 -14.94
CA ILE A 146 -13.14 -2.67 -14.08
C ILE A 146 -12.27 -1.41 -13.97
N GLY A 147 -10.95 -1.56 -13.83
CA GLY A 147 -10.03 -0.42 -13.83
C GLY A 147 -10.15 0.46 -15.06
N LEU A 148 -10.35 -0.12 -16.25
CA LEU A 148 -10.54 0.63 -17.49
C LEU A 148 -11.79 1.53 -17.48
N LEU A 149 -12.82 1.20 -16.68
CA LEU A 149 -14.02 2.05 -16.53
C LEU A 149 -13.71 3.35 -15.77
N LEU A 150 -12.61 3.40 -15.02
CA LEU A 150 -12.15 4.58 -14.30
C LEU A 150 -11.17 5.43 -15.12
N LYS A 151 -10.85 5.03 -16.34
CA LYS A 151 -9.94 5.78 -17.22
C LYS A 151 -10.37 7.24 -17.35
N ASN A 152 -9.39 8.15 -17.32
CA ASN A 152 -9.53 9.60 -17.37
C ASN A 152 -10.20 10.26 -16.13
N LYS A 153 -10.55 9.51 -15.08
CA LYS A 153 -10.99 10.09 -13.82
C LYS A 153 -9.80 10.63 -13.04
N THR A 154 -9.96 11.79 -12.44
CA THR A 154 -8.91 12.37 -11.58
C THR A 154 -8.88 11.72 -10.21
N MET A 155 -7.78 11.90 -9.46
CA MET A 155 -7.74 11.50 -8.05
C MET A 155 -8.85 12.17 -7.24
N ASP A 156 -9.11 13.46 -7.50
CA ASP A 156 -10.15 14.24 -6.83
C ASP A 156 -11.54 13.70 -7.13
N ASP A 157 -11.82 13.29 -8.38
CA ASP A 157 -13.08 12.64 -8.73
C ASP A 157 -13.31 11.39 -7.87
N LEU A 158 -12.29 10.53 -7.74
CA LEU A 158 -12.38 9.30 -6.97
C LEU A 158 -12.46 9.55 -5.46
N LEU A 159 -11.68 10.52 -4.95
CA LEU A 159 -11.74 10.94 -3.55
C LEU A 159 -13.07 11.58 -3.21
N ASN A 160 -13.68 12.32 -4.12
CA ASN A 160 -15.02 12.88 -3.93
C ASN A 160 -16.08 11.78 -3.81
N VAL A 161 -15.99 10.71 -4.61
CA VAL A 161 -16.91 9.56 -4.46
C VAL A 161 -16.76 8.93 -3.08
N ILE A 162 -15.53 8.59 -2.66
CA ILE A 162 -15.32 7.88 -1.38
C ILE A 162 -15.66 8.76 -0.18
N SER A 163 -15.42 10.06 -0.23
CA SER A 163 -15.72 10.97 0.88
C SER A 163 -17.23 11.11 1.16
N ASN A 164 -18.06 10.81 0.15
CA ASN A 164 -19.53 10.83 0.27
C ASN A 164 -20.12 9.43 0.56
N MET A 165 -19.29 8.40 0.74
CA MET A 165 -19.77 7.07 1.11
C MET A 165 -19.92 6.94 2.62
N GLU A 166 -20.98 6.29 3.03
CA GLU A 166 -21.22 5.96 4.44
C GLU A 166 -20.34 4.80 4.87
N MET A 167 -19.87 4.87 6.11
CA MET A 167 -19.12 3.79 6.77
C MET A 167 -20.03 3.07 7.77
N ALA A 168 -19.68 1.82 8.09
CA ALA A 168 -20.36 1.03 9.10
C ALA A 168 -20.37 1.79 10.44
N GLU A 169 -21.50 1.72 11.14
CA GLU A 169 -21.68 2.39 12.41
C GLU A 169 -20.63 1.94 13.44
N ASN A 170 -20.09 2.89 14.18
CA ASN A 170 -19.09 2.67 15.23
C ASN A 170 -17.77 2.02 14.74
N ILE A 171 -17.46 2.01 13.44
CA ILE A 171 -16.22 1.38 12.95
C ILE A 171 -14.96 2.00 13.55
N LYS A 172 -14.93 3.31 13.79
CA LYS A 172 -13.79 4.00 14.41
C LYS A 172 -13.56 3.54 15.84
N GLU A 173 -14.62 3.41 16.61
CA GLU A 173 -14.62 2.93 17.98
C GLU A 173 -14.15 1.46 18.06
N VAL A 174 -14.60 0.64 17.11
CA VAL A 174 -14.15 -0.76 16.98
C VAL A 174 -12.64 -0.81 16.73
N VAL A 175 -12.15 -0.06 15.73
CA VAL A 175 -10.72 0.02 15.43
C VAL A 175 -9.93 0.48 16.66
N GLN A 176 -10.36 1.55 17.31
CA GLN A 176 -9.69 2.07 18.50
C GLN A 176 -9.68 1.05 19.66
N SER A 177 -10.78 0.33 19.89
CA SER A 177 -10.87 -0.70 20.90
C SER A 177 -9.88 -1.85 20.65
N TYR A 178 -9.73 -2.29 19.38
CA TYR A 178 -8.74 -3.33 19.06
C TYR A 178 -7.30 -2.82 19.18
N LYS A 179 -7.02 -1.57 18.81
CA LYS A 179 -5.70 -0.96 19.02
C LYS A 179 -5.33 -0.85 20.50
N GLN A 180 -6.27 -0.49 21.37
CA GLN A 180 -6.06 -0.49 22.82
C GLN A 180 -5.75 -1.90 23.37
N LYS A 181 -6.26 -2.95 22.75
CA LYS A 181 -5.96 -4.37 23.06
C LYS A 181 -4.68 -4.86 22.35
N ARG A 182 -3.88 -3.96 21.79
CA ARG A 182 -2.64 -4.24 21.06
C ARG A 182 -2.80 -5.15 19.85
N TYR A 183 -3.92 -5.02 19.12
CA TYR A 183 -4.06 -5.60 17.80
C TYR A 183 -3.47 -4.64 16.74
N LEU A 184 -2.75 -5.19 15.80
CA LEU A 184 -2.47 -4.51 14.52
C LEU A 184 -3.75 -4.53 13.69
N VAL A 185 -4.25 -3.38 13.28
CA VAL A 185 -5.53 -3.26 12.56
C VAL A 185 -5.26 -2.90 11.12
N GLY A 186 -5.78 -3.69 10.18
CA GLY A 186 -5.55 -3.45 8.77
C GLY A 186 -6.73 -3.73 7.86
N ILE A 187 -6.61 -3.25 6.61
CA ILE A 187 -7.57 -3.44 5.54
C ILE A 187 -6.94 -4.31 4.46
N ILE A 188 -7.65 -5.35 4.02
CA ILE A 188 -7.29 -6.13 2.82
C ILE A 188 -8.48 -6.10 1.85
N SER A 189 -8.30 -5.48 0.68
CA SER A 189 -9.39 -5.27 -0.27
C SER A 189 -8.95 -5.51 -1.71
N HIS A 190 -9.86 -5.95 -2.56
CA HIS A 190 -9.70 -5.97 -4.01
C HIS A 190 -9.99 -4.61 -4.69
N SER A 191 -10.22 -3.56 -3.90
CA SER A 191 -10.35 -2.19 -4.38
C SER A 191 -8.98 -1.57 -4.67
N TYR A 192 -8.86 -0.24 -4.66
CA TYR A 192 -7.64 0.48 -5.05
C TYR A 192 -6.94 1.13 -3.86
N THR A 193 -5.61 1.16 -3.88
CA THR A 193 -4.77 1.70 -2.81
C THR A 193 -5.13 3.15 -2.45
N LEU A 194 -5.48 3.99 -3.44
CA LEU A 194 -5.95 5.36 -3.18
C LEU A 194 -7.15 5.36 -2.22
N ILE A 195 -8.11 4.49 -2.47
CA ILE A 195 -9.36 4.40 -1.71
C ILE A 195 -9.14 3.78 -0.34
N THR A 196 -8.42 2.65 -0.28
CA THR A 196 -8.13 2.00 1.01
C THR A 196 -7.27 2.84 1.92
N ASN A 197 -6.35 3.66 1.37
CA ASN A 197 -5.57 4.61 2.17
C ASN A 197 -6.44 5.73 2.75
N TYR A 198 -7.40 6.24 1.97
CA TYR A 198 -8.37 7.20 2.48
C TYR A 198 -9.18 6.61 3.65
N VAL A 199 -9.78 5.42 3.45
CA VAL A 199 -10.56 4.73 4.48
C VAL A 199 -9.70 4.42 5.71
N LYS A 200 -8.49 3.89 5.51
CA LYS A 200 -7.51 3.64 6.58
C LYS A 200 -7.29 4.87 7.46
N GLN A 201 -7.08 6.03 6.85
CA GLN A 201 -6.89 7.28 7.58
C GLN A 201 -8.15 7.69 8.37
N GLN A 202 -9.33 7.53 7.74
CA GLN A 202 -10.61 7.90 8.39
C GLN A 202 -10.91 7.07 9.63
N ILE A 203 -10.59 5.77 9.61
CA ILE A 203 -10.88 4.86 10.74
C ILE A 203 -9.69 4.69 11.70
N GLY A 204 -8.50 5.20 11.35
CA GLY A 204 -7.29 5.08 12.16
C GLY A 204 -6.65 3.70 12.14
N ALA A 205 -6.83 2.91 11.05
CA ALA A 205 -6.16 1.61 10.89
C ALA A 205 -4.66 1.79 10.60
N ASP A 206 -3.86 0.75 10.89
CA ASP A 206 -2.40 0.81 10.83
C ASP A 206 -1.87 0.57 9.42
N PHE A 207 -2.49 -0.34 8.66
CA PHE A 207 -2.09 -0.65 7.28
C PHE A 207 -3.29 -0.88 6.37
N SER A 208 -3.04 -0.80 5.07
CA SER A 208 -3.97 -1.27 4.04
C SER A 208 -3.22 -1.90 2.88
N VAL A 209 -3.79 -2.94 2.29
CA VAL A 209 -3.30 -3.59 1.07
C VAL A 209 -4.44 -3.73 0.08
N ALA A 210 -4.17 -3.31 -1.16
CA ALA A 210 -5.14 -3.31 -2.24
C ALA A 210 -4.41 -3.26 -3.59
N HIS A 211 -5.16 -3.25 -4.69
CA HIS A 211 -4.62 -3.08 -6.03
C HIS A 211 -4.22 -1.64 -6.29
N GLN A 212 -3.31 -1.44 -7.20
CA GLN A 212 -2.84 -0.10 -7.56
C GLN A 212 -3.45 0.33 -8.90
N LEU A 213 -4.33 1.31 -8.87
CA LEU A 213 -4.79 2.02 -10.06
C LEU A 213 -3.68 2.98 -10.49
N GLU A 214 -3.26 2.89 -11.75
CA GLU A 214 -2.21 3.75 -12.29
C GLU A 214 -2.76 5.13 -12.64
N PHE A 215 -1.97 6.17 -12.36
CA PHE A 215 -2.26 7.56 -12.71
C PHE A 215 -1.14 8.14 -13.56
N PHE A 216 -1.53 8.88 -14.59
CA PHE A 216 -0.63 9.67 -15.41
C PHE A 216 -1.23 11.06 -15.59
N ASP A 217 -0.43 12.10 -15.39
CA ASP A 217 -0.87 13.51 -15.44
C ASP A 217 -2.15 13.78 -14.65
N GLY A 218 -2.20 13.25 -13.40
CA GLY A 218 -3.32 13.42 -12.47
C GLY A 218 -4.58 12.63 -12.82
N LYS A 219 -4.59 11.83 -13.89
CA LYS A 219 -5.75 11.04 -14.36
C LYS A 219 -5.45 9.56 -14.35
N ALA A 220 -6.43 8.75 -13.97
CA ALA A 220 -6.33 7.30 -14.04
C ALA A 220 -6.14 6.85 -15.50
N THR A 221 -5.13 6.02 -15.74
CA THR A 221 -4.88 5.41 -17.06
C THR A 221 -5.89 4.31 -17.37
N GLY A 222 -6.49 3.73 -16.31
CA GLY A 222 -7.33 2.55 -16.36
C GLY A 222 -6.55 1.26 -16.15
N GLU A 223 -5.23 1.31 -16.16
CA GLU A 223 -4.39 0.14 -15.85
C GLU A 223 -4.36 -0.12 -14.35
N VAL A 224 -4.42 -1.41 -13.99
CA VAL A 224 -4.40 -1.88 -12.59
C VAL A 224 -3.23 -2.83 -12.40
N SER A 225 -2.33 -2.46 -11.51
CA SER A 225 -1.27 -3.35 -11.02
C SER A 225 -1.81 -4.16 -9.85
N LEU A 226 -1.64 -5.49 -9.96
CA LEU A 226 -2.04 -6.45 -8.94
C LEU A 226 -0.79 -6.85 -8.17
N PRO A 227 -0.68 -6.51 -6.87
CA PRO A 227 0.48 -6.85 -6.08
C PRO A 227 0.71 -8.36 -5.97
N SER A 228 1.98 -8.79 -6.04
CA SER A 228 2.38 -10.20 -6.03
C SER A 228 1.87 -10.98 -4.82
N TYR A 229 1.70 -10.33 -3.68
CA TYR A 229 1.22 -10.96 -2.46
C TYR A 229 -0.27 -11.38 -2.48
N PHE A 230 -1.04 -11.05 -3.51
CA PHE A 230 -2.38 -11.63 -3.73
C PHE A 230 -2.31 -12.96 -4.48
N PHE A 231 -1.20 -13.23 -5.17
CA PHE A 231 -1.04 -14.46 -5.94
C PHE A 231 -0.56 -15.61 -5.04
N GLY A 232 -1.03 -16.81 -5.38
CA GLY A 232 -0.60 -18.04 -4.72
C GLY A 232 0.86 -18.36 -5.02
N SER A 233 1.55 -18.91 -4.03
CA SER A 233 2.89 -19.49 -4.12
C SER A 233 2.85 -20.93 -3.61
N PRO A 234 3.93 -21.71 -3.76
CA PRO A 234 4.00 -23.06 -3.19
C PRO A 234 3.79 -23.11 -1.67
N GLU A 235 4.07 -22.00 -0.96
CA GLU A 235 3.92 -21.86 0.49
C GLU A 235 2.53 -21.34 0.90
N SER A 236 1.65 -21.03 -0.07
CA SER A 236 0.30 -20.52 0.21
C SER A 236 -0.54 -21.56 0.92
N ILE A 237 -1.21 -21.14 2.00
CA ILE A 237 -2.08 -22.01 2.80
C ILE A 237 -3.42 -22.30 2.13
N CYS A 238 -3.83 -21.52 1.13
CA CYS A 238 -5.01 -21.79 0.31
C CYS A 238 -4.61 -22.13 -1.12
N GLY A 239 -5.38 -23.03 -1.77
CA GLY A 239 -5.10 -23.50 -3.13
C GLY A 239 -5.50 -22.54 -4.26
N HIS A 240 -5.85 -21.28 -3.96
CA HIS A 240 -6.28 -20.32 -4.97
C HIS A 240 -5.09 -19.54 -5.53
N SER A 241 -5.05 -19.42 -6.84
CA SER A 241 -4.01 -18.65 -7.55
C SER A 241 -4.07 -17.15 -7.25
N PHE A 242 -5.21 -16.64 -6.81
CA PHE A 242 -5.43 -15.23 -6.49
C PHE A 242 -6.44 -15.12 -5.34
N CYS A 243 -6.01 -14.61 -4.17
CA CYS A 243 -6.83 -14.63 -2.96
C CYS A 243 -6.35 -13.62 -1.91
N LYS A 244 -7.29 -13.03 -1.16
CA LYS A 244 -7.00 -12.18 0.01
C LYS A 244 -6.23 -12.92 1.11
N THR A 245 -6.37 -14.24 1.21
CA THR A 245 -5.63 -15.06 2.17
C THR A 245 -4.13 -14.99 1.96
N ASN A 246 -3.67 -14.98 0.70
CA ASN A 246 -2.25 -14.85 0.38
C ASN A 246 -1.73 -13.48 0.87
N ALA A 247 -2.50 -12.41 0.66
CA ALA A 247 -2.16 -11.10 1.17
C ALA A 247 -2.14 -11.07 2.71
N MET A 248 -3.09 -11.73 3.38
CA MET A 248 -3.10 -11.84 4.84
C MET A 248 -1.90 -12.64 5.35
N GLN A 249 -1.55 -13.76 4.71
CA GLN A 249 -0.36 -14.55 5.04
C GLN A 249 0.91 -13.70 4.90
N TYR A 250 1.09 -13.01 3.79
CA TYR A 250 2.20 -12.09 3.57
C TYR A 250 2.33 -11.03 4.66
N ILE A 251 1.20 -10.42 5.06
CA ILE A 251 1.20 -9.40 6.13
C ILE A 251 1.52 -10.04 7.49
N CYS A 252 1.01 -11.25 7.76
CA CYS A 252 1.34 -11.98 8.98
C CYS A 252 2.85 -12.26 9.08
N GLU A 253 3.46 -12.72 8.01
CA GLU A 253 4.92 -12.95 7.94
C GLU A 253 5.68 -11.63 8.13
N LYS A 254 5.26 -10.58 7.45
CA LYS A 254 5.88 -9.25 7.51
C LYS A 254 5.91 -8.66 8.92
N TYR A 255 4.84 -8.85 9.69
CA TYR A 255 4.70 -8.32 11.06
C TYR A 255 4.97 -9.38 12.14
N ASN A 256 5.42 -10.58 11.75
CA ASN A 256 5.69 -11.69 12.65
C ASN A 256 4.49 -12.05 13.55
N VAL A 257 3.28 -12.01 12.98
CA VAL A 257 2.03 -12.40 13.66
C VAL A 257 1.59 -13.75 13.12
N SER A 258 1.28 -14.69 14.01
CA SER A 258 0.73 -15.99 13.57
C SER A 258 -0.70 -15.79 13.02
N MET A 259 -1.02 -16.48 11.92
CA MET A 259 -2.37 -16.54 11.35
C MET A 259 -3.44 -16.96 12.40
N LYS A 260 -3.06 -17.83 13.35
CA LYS A 260 -3.93 -18.25 14.45
C LYS A 260 -4.28 -17.12 15.44
N ASN A 261 -3.48 -16.05 15.44
CA ASN A 261 -3.70 -14.86 16.25
C ASN A 261 -4.38 -13.74 15.46
N CYS A 262 -4.87 -14.03 14.26
CA CYS A 262 -5.57 -13.09 13.42
C CYS A 262 -7.08 -13.23 13.56
N ILE A 263 -7.78 -12.11 13.55
CA ILE A 263 -9.22 -12.01 13.32
C ILE A 263 -9.38 -11.50 11.89
N ALA A 264 -10.22 -12.16 11.10
CA ALA A 264 -10.59 -11.69 9.77
C ALA A 264 -12.08 -11.39 9.73
N VAL A 265 -12.45 -10.27 9.12
CA VAL A 265 -13.84 -9.83 8.98
C VAL A 265 -14.10 -9.54 7.50
N GLY A 266 -15.20 -10.05 6.95
CA GLY A 266 -15.59 -9.84 5.56
C GLY A 266 -17.04 -10.27 5.31
N ASP A 267 -17.59 -9.87 4.17
CA ASP A 267 -19.01 -10.04 3.83
C ASP A 267 -19.27 -11.06 2.70
N SER A 268 -18.26 -11.34 1.88
CA SER A 268 -18.45 -11.98 0.59
C SER A 268 -17.71 -13.30 0.40
N LYS A 269 -18.00 -13.98 -0.72
CA LYS A 269 -17.30 -15.21 -1.13
C LYS A 269 -15.79 -15.00 -1.30
N ASP A 270 -15.38 -13.80 -1.68
CA ASP A 270 -13.96 -13.44 -1.87
C ASP A 270 -13.19 -13.43 -0.54
N ASP A 271 -13.92 -13.33 0.59
CA ASP A 271 -13.34 -13.34 1.95
C ASP A 271 -13.29 -14.73 2.57
N ARG A 272 -14.04 -15.69 2.01
CA ARG A 272 -14.22 -17.03 2.59
C ARG A 272 -12.91 -17.68 3.04
N CYS A 273 -11.89 -17.67 2.19
CA CYS A 273 -10.59 -18.26 2.55
C CYS A 273 -9.93 -17.49 3.70
N MET A 274 -9.94 -16.16 3.64
CA MET A 274 -9.37 -15.31 4.69
C MET A 274 -10.06 -15.57 6.04
N LEU A 275 -11.38 -15.68 6.05
CA LEU A 275 -12.17 -16.02 7.24
C LEU A 275 -11.86 -17.44 7.74
N THR A 276 -11.66 -18.41 6.82
CA THR A 276 -11.41 -19.82 7.17
C THR A 276 -10.04 -20.03 7.79
N TYR A 277 -9.00 -19.36 7.27
CA TYR A 277 -7.62 -19.58 7.70
C TYR A 277 -7.16 -18.65 8.82
N ALA A 278 -7.93 -17.61 9.16
CA ALA A 278 -7.69 -16.80 10.35
C ALA A 278 -7.96 -17.60 11.62
N GLY A 279 -7.34 -17.24 12.74
CA GLY A 279 -7.65 -17.80 14.04
C GLY A 279 -9.11 -17.60 14.45
N LYS A 280 -9.74 -16.50 13.99
CA LYS A 280 -11.18 -16.23 14.10
C LYS A 280 -11.68 -15.52 12.85
N GLY A 281 -12.55 -16.17 12.09
CA GLY A 281 -13.30 -15.55 11.01
C GLY A 281 -14.63 -14.99 11.50
N VAL A 282 -15.00 -13.83 11.01
CA VAL A 282 -16.26 -13.15 11.28
C VAL A 282 -16.91 -12.78 9.96
N ALA A 283 -18.03 -13.42 9.64
CA ALA A 283 -18.87 -13.04 8.52
C ALA A 283 -19.76 -11.85 8.95
N PHE A 284 -19.68 -10.76 8.19
CA PHE A 284 -20.36 -9.50 8.51
C PHE A 284 -21.45 -9.22 7.48
N CYS A 285 -22.69 -9.06 7.95
CA CYS A 285 -23.85 -8.70 7.11
C CYS A 285 -23.98 -9.51 5.82
N THR A 286 -23.58 -10.79 5.82
CA THR A 286 -23.68 -11.65 4.63
C THR A 286 -25.14 -11.89 4.25
N THR A 287 -25.42 -11.84 2.95
CA THR A 287 -26.73 -12.20 2.38
C THR A 287 -26.77 -13.62 1.82
N ASP A 288 -25.65 -14.35 1.91
CA ASP A 288 -25.45 -15.72 1.39
C ASP A 288 -25.42 -16.79 2.48
#